data_8892d3b5ecfb74bf7eb933f032f23888
#
_entry.id   8892d3b5ecfb74bf7eb933f032f23888
#
_cell.length_a   1.000
_cell.length_b   1.000
_cell.length_c   1.000
_cell.angle_alpha   90.00
_cell.angle_beta   90.00
_cell.angle_gamma   90.00
#
_symmetry.space_group_name_H-M   'P 1'
#
loop_
_entity.id
_entity.type
_entity.pdbx_description
1 polymer ?
#
loop_
_entity_poly.entity_id
_entity_poly.type
_entity_poly.pdbx_seq_one_letter_code
_entity_poly.pdbx_strand_id
1 'polypeptide(L)'
;MKYSRRHMLSLLAGNLAFVLAPRARSADDTDPYSAEELQEIVGPIALYPDSLLGHVLPAATMPDQIATALERLEANGGTPDENDEELMALDDNIQALLPFPDVLELLQDNEDWRAELEYAVTVQEGDVLDAIQAFRKKANDAGNLQSDDHMAVTMDGPTILIQQANPQVVYVPVYEPAQVIVRQPTPVL
;
A
#
# COMPACT_ATOMS: atom_id res chain seq x y z
N MET A 1 -13.30 9.26 21.60
CA MET A 1 -12.21 10.25 21.50
C MET A 1 -12.43 11.09 20.24
N LYS A 2 -12.46 12.41 20.34
CA LYS A 2 -12.84 13.30 19.21
C LYS A 2 -11.66 13.43 18.27
N TYR A 3 -11.77 12.90 17.05
CA TYR A 3 -10.85 13.20 15.97
C TYR A 3 -10.99 14.67 15.56
N SER A 4 -9.92 15.43 15.71
CA SER A 4 -9.88 16.85 15.34
C SER A 4 -9.66 16.97 13.84
N ARG A 5 -10.75 17.24 13.10
CA ARG A 5 -10.68 17.70 11.70
C ARG A 5 -10.21 19.15 11.70
N ARG A 6 -8.93 19.39 11.51
CA ARG A 6 -8.41 20.71 11.08
C ARG A 6 -7.00 20.54 10.55
N HIS A 7 -6.89 20.43 9.24
CA HIS A 7 -6.07 21.24 8.34
C HIS A 7 -6.28 20.73 6.92
N MET A 8 -7.41 21.17 6.36
CA MET A 8 -7.56 21.23 4.91
C MET A 8 -6.64 22.34 4.42
N LEU A 9 -5.42 22.03 4.00
CA LEU A 9 -4.71 22.86 3.05
C LEU A 9 -5.10 22.39 1.66
N SER A 10 -5.94 23.20 1.04
CA SER A 10 -6.30 23.18 -0.36
C SER A 10 -5.01 23.25 -1.21
N LEU A 11 -4.53 22.12 -1.68
CA LEU A 11 -3.59 22.02 -2.78
C LEU A 11 -4.30 21.37 -3.94
N LEU A 12 -4.35 22.13 -5.03
CA LEU A 12 -4.84 21.82 -6.37
C LEU A 12 -4.95 20.30 -6.63
N ALA A 13 -6.19 19.87 -6.80
CA ALA A 13 -6.55 18.57 -7.36
C ALA A 13 -6.01 18.46 -8.79
N GLY A 14 -4.77 18.05 -8.92
CA GLY A 14 -4.31 17.33 -10.08
C GLY A 14 -4.75 15.89 -9.86
N ASN A 15 -5.87 15.47 -10.45
CA ASN A 15 -6.16 14.07 -10.67
C ASN A 15 -5.04 13.48 -11.53
N LEU A 16 -3.90 13.12 -10.92
CA LEU A 16 -3.04 12.10 -11.47
C LEU A 16 -3.73 10.78 -11.12
N ALA A 17 -4.62 10.35 -12.00
CA ALA A 17 -5.03 8.97 -12.03
C ALA A 17 -3.74 8.17 -12.24
N PHE A 18 -3.27 7.51 -11.19
CA PHE A 18 -2.25 6.49 -11.29
C PHE A 18 -2.88 5.36 -12.12
N VAL A 19 -2.61 5.38 -13.41
CA VAL A 19 -2.97 4.28 -14.29
C VAL A 19 -1.90 3.22 -14.06
N LEU A 20 -2.18 2.29 -13.15
CA LEU A 20 -1.51 0.99 -13.13
C LEU A 20 -1.80 0.36 -14.49
N ALA A 21 -0.86 0.49 -15.43
CA ALA A 21 -1.04 -0.09 -16.75
C ALA A 21 -1.01 -1.61 -16.60
N PRO A 22 -2.12 -2.32 -16.87
CA PRO A 22 -2.13 -3.76 -16.80
C PRO A 22 -1.12 -4.29 -17.82
N ARG A 23 -0.16 -5.08 -17.32
CA ARG A 23 0.72 -5.83 -18.19
C ARG A 23 -0.12 -6.92 -18.82
N ALA A 24 -0.15 -6.99 -20.13
CA ALA A 24 -0.90 -8.02 -20.85
C ALA A 24 -0.21 -9.39 -20.63
N ARG A 25 -0.53 -10.04 -19.49
CA ARG A 25 -0.20 -11.43 -19.27
C ARG A 25 -1.30 -12.27 -19.92
N SER A 26 -0.92 -13.26 -20.72
CA SER A 26 -1.89 -14.22 -21.28
C SER A 26 -2.48 -15.03 -20.15
N ALA A 27 -3.79 -15.30 -20.18
CA ALA A 27 -4.49 -16.08 -19.17
C ALA A 27 -3.96 -17.52 -18.97
N ASP A 28 -3.08 -17.98 -19.87
CA ASP A 28 -2.40 -19.28 -19.82
C ASP A 28 -0.97 -19.23 -19.26
N ASP A 29 -0.48 -18.04 -18.87
CA ASP A 29 0.89 -17.88 -18.36
C ASP A 29 0.93 -18.17 -16.86
N THR A 30 1.19 -19.43 -16.52
CA THR A 30 1.30 -19.93 -15.14
C THR A 30 2.74 -19.85 -14.60
N ASP A 31 3.67 -19.28 -15.37
CA ASP A 31 5.04 -19.10 -14.91
C ASP A 31 5.12 -18.06 -13.78
N PRO A 32 6.00 -18.27 -12.79
CA PRO A 32 6.21 -17.29 -11.73
C PRO A 32 6.65 -15.94 -12.30
N TYR A 33 6.29 -14.85 -11.60
CA TYR A 33 6.80 -13.50 -11.94
C TYR A 33 8.30 -13.42 -11.73
N SER A 34 8.99 -12.72 -12.61
CA SER A 34 10.40 -12.36 -12.43
C SER A 34 10.55 -11.34 -11.30
N ALA A 35 11.78 -11.17 -10.79
CA ALA A 35 12.08 -10.19 -9.76
C ALA A 35 11.75 -8.75 -10.18
N GLU A 36 11.91 -8.42 -11.46
CA GLU A 36 11.56 -7.11 -12.02
C GLU A 36 10.04 -6.90 -12.05
N GLU A 37 9.29 -7.90 -12.48
CA GLU A 37 7.81 -7.86 -12.51
C GLU A 37 7.25 -7.73 -11.09
N LEU A 38 7.78 -8.50 -10.14
CA LEU A 38 7.38 -8.38 -8.74
C LEU A 38 7.63 -6.98 -8.18
N GLN A 39 8.75 -6.32 -8.55
CA GLN A 39 9.00 -4.94 -8.12
C GLN A 39 8.01 -3.94 -8.73
N GLU A 40 7.52 -4.16 -9.95
CA GLU A 40 6.45 -3.36 -10.54
C GLU A 40 5.13 -3.57 -9.79
N ILE A 41 4.79 -4.83 -9.48
CA ILE A 41 3.57 -5.21 -8.75
C ILE A 41 3.56 -4.61 -7.33
N VAL A 42 4.65 -4.74 -6.58
CA VAL A 42 4.70 -4.23 -5.21
C VAL A 42 4.94 -2.72 -5.13
N GLY A 43 5.37 -2.10 -6.23
CA GLY A 43 5.73 -0.67 -6.27
C GLY A 43 4.73 0.26 -5.58
N PRO A 44 3.42 0.13 -5.79
CA PRO A 44 2.41 1.00 -5.17
C PRO A 44 2.35 0.94 -3.64
N ILE A 45 2.79 -0.16 -3.03
CA ILE A 45 2.67 -0.41 -1.59
C ILE A 45 4.02 -0.63 -0.89
N ALA A 46 5.12 -0.79 -1.62
CA ALA A 46 6.42 -1.17 -1.07
C ALA A 46 6.97 -0.24 0.02
N LEU A 47 6.58 1.05 0.00
CA LEU A 47 7.00 2.05 1.00
C LEU A 47 6.00 2.21 2.15
N TYR A 48 4.96 1.40 2.20
CA TYR A 48 4.08 1.38 3.36
C TYR A 48 4.83 0.87 4.59
N PRO A 49 4.46 1.33 5.80
CA PRO A 49 4.99 0.79 7.04
C PRO A 49 4.81 -0.72 7.14
N ASP A 50 5.78 -1.41 7.74
CA ASP A 50 5.79 -2.88 7.80
C ASP A 50 4.54 -3.45 8.47
N SER A 51 4.02 -2.76 9.50
CA SER A 51 2.76 -3.15 10.16
C SER A 51 1.56 -3.08 9.22
N LEU A 52 1.52 -2.10 8.32
CA LEU A 52 0.43 -1.96 7.34
C LEU A 52 0.57 -2.99 6.22
N LEU A 53 1.78 -3.21 5.70
CA LEU A 53 2.05 -4.23 4.69
C LEU A 53 1.63 -5.63 5.15
N GLY A 54 1.87 -5.94 6.43
CA GLY A 54 1.45 -7.22 7.02
C GLY A 54 -0.05 -7.49 6.92
N HIS A 55 -0.86 -6.45 6.76
CA HIS A 55 -2.31 -6.56 6.54
C HIS A 55 -2.71 -6.41 5.07
N VAL A 56 -2.04 -5.53 4.32
CA VAL A 56 -2.35 -5.26 2.91
C VAL A 56 -2.10 -6.49 2.03
N LEU A 57 -0.98 -7.20 2.24
CA LEU A 57 -0.66 -8.37 1.42
C LEU A 57 -1.70 -9.50 1.55
N PRO A 58 -2.10 -9.94 2.77
CA PRO A 58 -3.19 -10.90 2.91
C PRO A 58 -4.54 -10.35 2.41
N ALA A 59 -4.85 -9.08 2.68
CA ALA A 59 -6.11 -8.46 2.26
C ALA A 59 -6.31 -8.48 0.74
N ALA A 60 -5.22 -8.35 -0.05
CA ALA A 60 -5.28 -8.43 -1.52
C ALA A 60 -5.89 -9.74 -2.03
N THR A 61 -5.85 -10.81 -1.23
CA THR A 61 -6.44 -12.13 -1.57
C THR A 61 -7.92 -12.26 -1.19
N MET A 62 -8.55 -11.21 -0.67
CA MET A 62 -9.91 -11.22 -0.10
C MET A 62 -10.83 -10.17 -0.75
N PRO A 63 -11.00 -10.18 -2.10
CA PRO A 63 -11.73 -9.12 -2.81
C PRO A 63 -13.16 -8.91 -2.30
N ASP A 64 -13.88 -9.98 -2.01
CA ASP A 64 -15.27 -9.89 -1.53
C ASP A 64 -15.36 -9.19 -0.16
N GLN A 65 -14.37 -9.43 0.71
CA GLN A 65 -14.33 -8.77 2.01
C GLN A 65 -13.90 -7.30 1.90
N ILE A 66 -13.03 -6.94 0.96
CA ILE A 66 -12.69 -5.54 0.66
C ILE A 66 -13.95 -4.80 0.22
N ALA A 67 -14.73 -5.37 -0.72
CA ALA A 67 -15.97 -4.78 -1.21
C ALA A 67 -16.99 -4.58 -0.07
N THR A 68 -17.18 -5.61 0.78
CA THR A 68 -18.04 -5.51 1.96
C THR A 68 -17.58 -4.41 2.92
N ALA A 69 -16.27 -4.34 3.21
CA ALA A 69 -15.71 -3.33 4.09
C ALA A 69 -16.00 -1.91 3.59
N LEU A 70 -15.79 -1.64 2.30
CA LEU A 70 -16.05 -0.33 1.69
C LEU A 70 -17.53 0.03 1.70
N GLU A 71 -18.43 -0.92 1.36
CA GLU A 71 -19.88 -0.72 1.40
C GLU A 71 -20.34 -0.35 2.83
N ARG A 72 -19.85 -1.06 3.83
CA ARG A 72 -20.20 -0.79 5.23
C ARG A 72 -19.62 0.52 5.74
N LEU A 73 -18.38 0.85 5.37
CA LEU A 73 -17.77 2.15 5.69
C LEU A 73 -18.58 3.30 5.06
N GLU A 74 -18.99 3.19 3.80
CA GLU A 74 -19.85 4.21 3.16
C GLU A 74 -21.17 4.37 3.90
N ALA A 75 -21.84 3.27 4.25
CA ALA A 75 -23.10 3.28 5.00
C ALA A 75 -22.95 3.94 6.39
N ASN A 76 -21.78 3.80 7.03
CA ASN A 76 -21.44 4.36 8.34
C ASN A 76 -20.79 5.77 8.27
N GLY A 77 -20.87 6.44 7.10
CA GLY A 77 -20.33 7.79 6.91
C GLY A 77 -18.81 7.86 6.88
N GLY A 78 -18.14 6.80 6.41
CA GLY A 78 -16.70 6.72 6.22
C GLY A 78 -15.89 6.43 7.50
N THR A 79 -16.56 5.96 8.54
CA THR A 79 -15.91 5.59 9.82
C THR A 79 -16.30 4.18 10.24
N PRO A 80 -15.33 3.36 10.71
CA PRO A 80 -15.67 2.06 11.27
C PRO A 80 -16.61 2.18 12.46
N ASP A 81 -17.67 1.36 12.50
CA ASP A 81 -18.56 1.22 13.64
C ASP A 81 -18.30 -0.14 14.31
N GLU A 82 -17.87 -0.13 15.55
CA GLU A 82 -17.60 -1.35 16.34
C GLU A 82 -18.88 -2.17 16.63
N ASN A 83 -20.06 -1.60 16.41
CA ASN A 83 -21.33 -2.30 16.55
C ASN A 83 -21.86 -2.87 15.22
N ASP A 84 -21.15 -2.66 14.13
CA ASP A 84 -21.48 -3.22 12.84
C ASP A 84 -21.01 -4.69 12.80
N GLU A 85 -21.98 -5.62 12.94
CA GLU A 85 -21.70 -7.05 13.00
C GLU A 85 -21.04 -7.57 11.70
N GLU A 86 -21.35 -6.97 10.54
CA GLU A 86 -20.76 -7.36 9.28
C GLU A 86 -19.28 -6.94 9.20
N LEU A 87 -18.94 -5.74 9.67
CA LEU A 87 -17.53 -5.32 9.76
C LEU A 87 -16.74 -6.17 10.73
N MET A 88 -17.34 -6.50 11.89
CA MET A 88 -16.68 -7.31 12.92
C MET A 88 -16.57 -8.80 12.55
N ALA A 89 -17.27 -9.27 11.52
CA ALA A 89 -17.18 -10.63 11.01
C ALA A 89 -16.12 -10.79 9.89
N LEU A 90 -15.53 -9.69 9.39
CA LEU A 90 -14.49 -9.73 8.38
C LEU A 90 -13.18 -10.30 8.96
N ASP A 91 -12.27 -10.72 8.07
CA ASP A 91 -10.94 -11.17 8.47
C ASP A 91 -10.18 -10.06 9.23
N ASP A 92 -9.35 -10.46 10.20
CA ASP A 92 -8.59 -9.53 11.04
C ASP A 92 -7.73 -8.56 10.22
N ASN A 93 -7.21 -9.00 9.06
CA ASN A 93 -6.43 -8.15 8.18
C ASN A 93 -7.28 -7.06 7.53
N ILE A 94 -8.52 -7.38 7.13
CA ILE A 94 -9.47 -6.40 6.60
C ILE A 94 -9.91 -5.45 7.71
N GLN A 95 -10.22 -5.96 8.91
CA GLN A 95 -10.57 -5.12 10.06
C GLN A 95 -9.45 -4.13 10.41
N ALA A 96 -8.18 -4.56 10.35
CA ALA A 96 -7.03 -3.70 10.58
C ALA A 96 -6.89 -2.57 9.54
N LEU A 97 -7.45 -2.75 8.33
CA LEU A 97 -7.44 -1.76 7.27
C LEU A 97 -8.65 -0.80 7.29
N LEU A 98 -9.69 -1.05 8.08
CA LEU A 98 -10.87 -0.17 8.17
C LEU A 98 -10.55 1.29 8.50
N PRO A 99 -9.53 1.61 9.32
CA PRO A 99 -9.11 3.01 9.53
C PRO A 99 -8.45 3.68 8.31
N PHE A 100 -8.16 2.91 7.26
CA PHE A 100 -7.45 3.34 6.05
C PHE A 100 -8.28 3.06 4.79
N PRO A 101 -9.44 3.72 4.61
CA PRO A 101 -10.31 3.46 3.46
C PRO A 101 -9.59 3.65 2.13
N ASP A 102 -8.68 4.62 2.01
CA ASP A 102 -7.88 4.86 0.79
C ASP A 102 -7.06 3.62 0.38
N VAL A 103 -6.62 2.79 1.33
CA VAL A 103 -5.89 1.54 1.06
C VAL A 103 -6.84 0.45 0.55
N LEU A 104 -8.03 0.35 1.14
CA LEU A 104 -9.08 -0.56 0.65
C LEU A 104 -9.56 -0.15 -0.74
N GLU A 105 -9.74 1.16 -0.99
CA GLU A 105 -10.09 1.72 -2.30
C GLU A 105 -8.99 1.43 -3.34
N LEU A 106 -7.70 1.57 -2.99
CA LEU A 106 -6.59 1.21 -3.87
C LEU A 106 -6.70 -0.25 -4.32
N LEU A 107 -6.98 -1.17 -3.40
CA LEU A 107 -7.15 -2.60 -3.70
C LEU A 107 -8.42 -2.88 -4.51
N GLN A 108 -9.51 -2.15 -4.26
CA GLN A 108 -10.79 -2.32 -4.94
C GLN A 108 -10.79 -1.75 -6.35
N ASP A 109 -10.29 -0.53 -6.52
CA ASP A 109 -10.38 0.21 -7.78
C ASP A 109 -9.39 -0.28 -8.85
N ASN A 110 -8.36 -1.04 -8.45
CA ASN A 110 -7.31 -1.57 -9.32
C ASN A 110 -7.37 -3.10 -9.36
N GLU A 111 -8.49 -3.66 -9.80
CA GLU A 111 -8.75 -5.12 -9.78
C GLU A 111 -7.67 -5.93 -10.50
N ASP A 112 -7.24 -5.52 -11.69
CA ASP A 112 -6.22 -6.22 -12.47
C ASP A 112 -4.89 -6.28 -11.70
N TRP A 113 -4.44 -5.14 -11.16
CA TRP A 113 -3.23 -5.07 -10.35
C TRP A 113 -3.37 -5.87 -9.05
N ARG A 114 -4.52 -5.79 -8.38
CA ARG A 114 -4.77 -6.57 -7.17
C ARG A 114 -4.72 -8.07 -7.47
N ALA A 115 -5.27 -8.52 -8.60
CA ALA A 115 -5.22 -9.93 -8.99
C ALA A 115 -3.77 -10.40 -9.26
N GLU A 116 -2.91 -9.56 -9.85
CA GLU A 116 -1.48 -9.84 -9.98
C GLU A 116 -0.80 -9.95 -8.61
N LEU A 117 -1.10 -9.02 -7.69
CA LEU A 117 -0.58 -9.04 -6.31
C LEU A 117 -1.07 -10.27 -5.54
N GLU A 118 -2.38 -10.60 -5.63
CA GLU A 118 -2.97 -11.81 -5.04
C GLU A 118 -2.24 -13.07 -5.51
N TYR A 119 -2.04 -13.22 -6.83
CA TYR A 119 -1.32 -14.35 -7.38
C TYR A 119 0.12 -14.41 -6.84
N ALA A 120 0.84 -13.28 -6.88
CA ALA A 120 2.22 -13.20 -6.39
C ALA A 120 2.31 -13.58 -4.89
N VAL A 121 1.45 -13.04 -4.05
CA VAL A 121 1.41 -13.33 -2.60
C VAL A 121 1.10 -14.80 -2.35
N THR A 122 0.19 -15.40 -3.13
CA THR A 122 -0.23 -16.78 -2.93
C THR A 122 0.85 -17.78 -3.37
N VAL A 123 1.56 -17.50 -4.46
CA VAL A 123 2.47 -18.46 -5.12
C VAL A 123 3.94 -18.19 -4.81
N GLN A 124 4.31 -16.93 -4.57
CA GLN A 124 5.69 -16.42 -4.47
C GLN A 124 5.90 -15.50 -3.28
N GLU A 125 5.28 -15.75 -2.12
CA GLU A 125 5.33 -14.85 -0.95
C GLU A 125 6.76 -14.40 -0.59
N GLY A 126 7.72 -15.32 -0.59
CA GLY A 126 9.14 -15.01 -0.31
C GLY A 126 9.72 -14.01 -1.32
N ASP A 127 9.46 -14.23 -2.61
CA ASP A 127 9.95 -13.35 -3.67
C ASP A 127 9.26 -11.98 -3.64
N VAL A 128 7.99 -11.90 -3.21
CA VAL A 128 7.26 -10.64 -2.97
C VAL A 128 7.95 -9.83 -1.88
N LEU A 129 8.33 -10.46 -0.76
CA LEU A 129 9.05 -9.79 0.31
C LEU A 129 10.44 -9.30 -0.15
N ASP A 130 11.15 -10.11 -0.93
CA ASP A 130 12.43 -9.72 -1.52
C ASP A 130 12.27 -8.55 -2.51
N ALA A 131 11.20 -8.54 -3.32
CA ALA A 131 10.88 -7.45 -4.24
C ALA A 131 10.58 -6.14 -3.51
N ILE A 132 9.85 -6.19 -2.38
CA ILE A 132 9.62 -5.04 -1.50
C ILE A 132 10.96 -4.48 -1.01
N GLN A 133 11.86 -5.33 -0.53
CA GLN A 133 13.18 -4.89 -0.06
C GLN A 133 14.03 -4.31 -1.19
N ALA A 134 14.00 -4.92 -2.38
CA ALA A 134 14.70 -4.41 -3.55
C ALA A 134 14.18 -3.03 -3.98
N PHE A 135 12.86 -2.81 -3.94
CA PHE A 135 12.24 -1.52 -4.23
C PHE A 135 12.65 -0.45 -3.20
N ARG A 136 12.56 -0.78 -1.90
CA ARG A 136 12.99 0.10 -0.80
C ARG A 136 14.46 0.49 -0.94
N LYS A 137 15.31 -0.49 -1.32
CA LYS A 137 16.72 -0.22 -1.56
C LYS A 137 16.92 0.78 -2.69
N LYS A 138 16.20 0.64 -3.82
CA LYS A 138 16.28 1.61 -4.93
C LYS A 138 15.85 3.00 -4.48
N ALA A 139 14.74 3.12 -3.73
CA ALA A 139 14.26 4.39 -3.21
C ALA A 139 15.28 5.03 -2.23
N ASN A 140 15.88 4.24 -1.36
CA ASN A 140 16.93 4.69 -0.44
C ASN A 140 18.21 5.14 -1.18
N ASP A 141 18.68 4.37 -2.15
CA ASP A 141 19.85 4.70 -2.96
C ASP A 141 19.63 5.97 -3.82
N ALA A 142 18.39 6.21 -4.22
CA ALA A 142 17.96 7.44 -4.91
C ALA A 142 17.89 8.65 -3.95
N GLY A 143 17.86 8.42 -2.63
CA GLY A 143 17.74 9.45 -1.60
C GLY A 143 16.30 9.88 -1.32
N ASN A 144 15.32 9.12 -1.82
CA ASN A 144 13.89 9.43 -1.71
C ASN A 144 13.20 8.67 -0.56
N LEU A 145 13.90 7.78 0.13
CA LEU A 145 13.41 7.07 1.31
C LEU A 145 14.22 7.49 2.53
N GLN A 146 13.67 8.35 3.34
CA GLN A 146 14.31 8.88 4.54
C GLN A 146 13.29 8.96 5.68
N SER A 147 13.80 8.94 6.93
CA SER A 147 12.94 9.20 8.10
C SER A 147 12.45 10.65 8.09
N ASP A 148 11.20 10.84 8.51
CA ASP A 148 10.56 12.13 8.68
C ASP A 148 9.68 12.15 9.96
N ASP A 149 8.83 13.15 10.10
CA ASP A 149 7.93 13.27 11.26
C ASP A 149 6.82 12.19 11.29
N HIS A 150 6.61 11.45 10.20
CA HIS A 150 5.58 10.43 10.03
C HIS A 150 6.13 9.01 10.04
N MET A 151 7.30 8.81 9.46
CA MET A 151 7.92 7.49 9.29
C MET A 151 9.36 7.45 9.78
N ALA A 152 9.69 6.38 10.50
CA ALA A 152 11.04 6.04 10.89
C ALA A 152 11.56 4.95 9.93
N VAL A 153 12.57 5.30 9.13
CA VAL A 153 13.27 4.37 8.24
C VAL A 153 14.56 3.94 8.93
N THR A 154 14.70 2.65 9.16
CA THR A 154 15.87 2.06 9.83
C THR A 154 16.40 0.87 9.04
N MET A 155 17.63 0.46 9.32
CA MET A 155 18.24 -0.71 8.69
C MET A 155 18.56 -1.76 9.75
N ASP A 156 18.13 -3.00 9.49
CA ASP A 156 18.55 -4.18 10.24
C ASP A 156 19.32 -5.12 9.30
N GLY A 157 20.64 -5.04 9.33
CA GLY A 157 21.49 -5.68 8.34
C GLY A 157 21.18 -5.17 6.91
N PRO A 158 20.79 -6.06 5.99
CA PRO A 158 20.41 -5.69 4.62
C PRO A 158 18.94 -5.21 4.50
N THR A 159 18.13 -5.41 5.54
CA THR A 159 16.69 -5.15 5.52
C THR A 159 16.39 -3.69 5.87
N ILE A 160 15.58 -3.04 5.06
CA ILE A 160 15.06 -1.70 5.32
C ILE A 160 13.70 -1.83 6.00
N LEU A 161 13.61 -1.34 7.22
CA LEU A 161 12.39 -1.31 8.01
C LEU A 161 11.75 0.08 7.94
N ILE A 162 10.45 0.11 7.70
CA ILE A 162 9.65 1.33 7.72
C ILE A 162 8.62 1.20 8.84
N GLN A 163 8.70 2.07 9.83
CA GLN A 163 7.82 2.08 10.98
C GLN A 163 7.13 3.43 11.11
N GLN A 164 6.00 3.48 11.79
CA GLN A 164 5.36 4.74 12.16
C GLN A 164 6.25 5.49 13.15
N ALA A 165 6.51 6.78 12.92
CA ALA A 165 7.25 7.62 13.87
C ALA A 165 6.44 7.81 15.17
N ASN A 166 5.11 7.83 15.06
CA ASN A 166 4.20 7.84 16.20
C ASN A 166 3.25 6.61 16.12
N PRO A 167 3.36 5.65 17.04
CA PRO A 167 2.53 4.43 17.01
C PRO A 167 1.02 4.69 17.20
N GLN A 168 0.61 5.90 17.58
CA GLN A 168 -0.79 6.29 17.70
C GLN A 168 -1.38 6.89 16.42
N VAL A 169 -0.54 7.14 15.41
CA VAL A 169 -0.94 7.75 14.14
C VAL A 169 -0.32 6.92 13.02
N VAL A 170 -1.16 6.21 12.28
CA VAL A 170 -0.69 5.50 11.09
C VAL A 170 -0.75 6.46 9.91
N TYR A 171 0.37 6.63 9.25
CA TYR A 171 0.52 7.40 8.02
C TYR A 171 0.65 6.45 6.84
N VAL A 172 -0.14 6.67 5.81
CA VAL A 172 -0.06 5.94 4.53
C VAL A 172 0.63 6.87 3.53
N PRO A 173 1.86 6.57 3.09
CA PRO A 173 2.55 7.42 2.13
C PRO A 173 1.89 7.34 0.76
N VAL A 174 1.69 8.51 0.14
CA VAL A 174 1.26 8.63 -1.25
C VAL A 174 2.48 9.00 -2.09
N TYR A 175 2.83 8.16 -3.05
CA TYR A 175 4.00 8.36 -3.89
C TYR A 175 3.81 7.76 -5.29
N GLU A 176 4.62 8.23 -6.23
CA GLU A 176 4.67 7.69 -7.58
C GLU A 176 5.81 6.66 -7.67
N PRO A 177 5.54 5.35 -7.83
CA PRO A 177 6.55 4.31 -7.77
C PRO A 177 7.72 4.52 -8.72
N ALA A 178 7.45 4.94 -9.97
CA ALA A 178 8.47 5.19 -10.98
C ALA A 178 9.39 6.36 -10.64
N GLN A 179 8.90 7.34 -9.86
CA GLN A 179 9.66 8.53 -9.50
C GLN A 179 10.50 8.33 -8.24
N VAL A 180 9.99 7.54 -7.29
CA VAL A 180 10.64 7.38 -5.99
C VAL A 180 11.93 6.58 -6.07
N ILE A 181 12.06 5.71 -7.05
CA ILE A 181 13.27 4.89 -7.29
C ILE A 181 14.34 5.58 -8.15
N VAL A 182 14.08 6.81 -8.63
CA VAL A 182 15.01 7.58 -9.46
C VAL A 182 15.49 8.80 -8.68
N ARG A 183 16.82 9.06 -8.76
CA ARG A 183 17.40 10.27 -8.14
C ARG A 183 16.81 11.52 -8.75
N GLN A 184 16.13 12.33 -7.95
CA GLN A 184 15.60 13.62 -8.39
C GLN A 184 16.76 14.61 -8.66
N PRO A 185 16.72 15.38 -9.76
CA PRO A 185 17.71 16.41 -10.00
C PRO A 185 17.60 17.48 -8.90
N THR A 186 18.72 17.79 -8.26
CA THR A 186 18.77 18.91 -7.29
C THR A 186 18.48 20.20 -8.05
N PRO A 187 17.51 21.03 -7.63
CA PRO A 187 17.32 22.34 -8.25
C PRO A 187 18.61 23.15 -8.11
N VAL A 188 19.18 23.57 -9.23
CA VAL A 188 20.30 24.51 -9.24
C VAL A 188 19.69 25.89 -8.94
N LEU A 189 20.00 26.42 -7.76
CA LEU A 189 19.64 27.80 -7.36
C LEU A 189 20.47 28.84 -8.13
#